data_a88747e5f2e5c2a6f09aaca58f3e4784
#
_entry.id   a88747e5f2e5c2a6f09aaca58f3e4784
#
_cell.length_a   1.000
_cell.length_b   1.000
_cell.length_c   1.000
_cell.angle_alpha   90.00
_cell.angle_beta   90.00
_cell.angle_gamma   90.00
#
_symmetry.space_group_name_H-M   'P 1'
#
loop_
_entity.id
_entity.type
_entity.pdbx_description
1 polymer ?
#
loop_
_entity_poly.entity_id
_entity_poly.type
_entity_poly.pdbx_seq_one_letter_code
_entity_poly.pdbx_strand_id
1 'polypeptide(L)'
;MGNRQIVVISGKTCTGKTGLAKLLEKEFGFYALRTRDVLAVTDDESLTREELAAREREQDELTNSDWVTKALQARLLGLPPDQPVVVDYVTSPEQVYAFRRAFAENLVHVHLWANTETLVERYQGTEGKDAPPFESINRLIDDTHIRTLKNDADVRIYTTRSDARDTLVRVAARLHLFTSPEVRCVDVLIGGQFGSEGKGNVVSYLAREYNVLVRVGGPNAGHTVASVKGEYTYHHLPSGARDVTARLLLGPGMTIELRGLLKEIADCEISADRLFIDPQATIIDDQDIETEQQRLVGTIASTGSGSGAATARRILDRGNGKVRLARDVCELEPYVGTEGNYHGCTADRLEEAYRNCHSILLEGTQGSGLSLFHGIYPYVTSRDTNVAGCLWTCPYKTGHQLPVKLMLAPSA
;
A
#
# COMPACT_ATOMS: atom_id res chain seq x y z
N MET A 1 18.41 -15.13 17.10
CA MET A 1 17.20 -15.82 16.64
C MET A 1 16.68 -15.01 15.48
N GLY A 2 16.42 -15.64 14.31
CA GLY A 2 15.99 -14.91 13.10
C GLY A 2 14.68 -14.17 13.31
N ASN A 3 14.30 -13.34 12.35
CA ASN A 3 13.12 -12.47 12.35
C ASN A 3 11.80 -13.27 12.16
N ARG A 4 11.67 -14.41 12.89
CA ARG A 4 10.56 -15.36 12.78
C ARG A 4 9.31 -14.78 13.44
N GLN A 5 8.24 -14.62 12.68
CA GLN A 5 6.95 -14.16 13.19
C GLN A 5 6.21 -15.29 13.94
N ILE A 6 5.69 -14.98 15.11
CA ILE A 6 4.92 -15.91 15.94
C ILE A 6 3.56 -15.28 16.23
N VAL A 7 2.50 -16.02 15.91
CA VAL A 7 1.12 -15.63 16.18
C VAL A 7 0.52 -16.55 17.21
N VAL A 8 -0.02 -16.01 18.29
CA VAL A 8 -0.82 -16.75 19.24
C VAL A 8 -2.29 -16.34 19.14
N ILE A 9 -3.20 -17.32 19.12
CA ILE A 9 -4.62 -17.06 18.95
C ILE A 9 -5.37 -17.44 20.23
N SER A 10 -6.14 -16.49 20.76
CA SER A 10 -7.02 -16.69 21.92
C SER A 10 -8.49 -16.40 21.58
N GLY A 11 -9.40 -16.77 22.48
CA GLY A 11 -10.83 -16.57 22.34
C GLY A 11 -11.64 -17.78 22.79
N LYS A 12 -12.95 -17.59 23.03
CA LYS A 12 -13.88 -18.66 23.43
C LYS A 12 -13.98 -19.77 22.38
N THR A 13 -14.59 -20.88 22.76
CA THR A 13 -14.92 -21.98 21.83
C THR A 13 -15.78 -21.45 20.67
N CYS A 14 -15.60 -21.98 19.47
CA CYS A 14 -16.33 -21.61 18.25
C CYS A 14 -16.12 -20.16 17.73
N THR A 15 -15.10 -19.45 18.22
CA THR A 15 -14.75 -18.12 17.67
C THR A 15 -13.99 -18.19 16.34
N GLY A 16 -13.57 -19.38 15.86
CA GLY A 16 -12.89 -19.55 14.57
C GLY A 16 -11.37 -19.69 14.63
N LYS A 17 -10.78 -19.89 15.83
CA LYS A 17 -9.31 -20.00 16.03
C LYS A 17 -8.64 -21.02 15.11
N THR A 18 -9.09 -22.26 15.17
CA THR A 18 -8.52 -23.37 14.37
C THR A 18 -8.72 -23.15 12.88
N GLY A 19 -9.85 -22.52 12.47
CA GLY A 19 -10.08 -22.13 11.09
C GLY A 19 -9.06 -21.09 10.60
N LEU A 20 -8.79 -20.07 11.41
CA LEU A 20 -7.76 -19.07 11.10
C LEU A 20 -6.36 -19.69 11.04
N ALA A 21 -6.00 -20.55 12.00
CA ALA A 21 -4.69 -21.21 12.00
C ALA A 21 -4.48 -22.06 10.73
N LYS A 22 -5.49 -22.84 10.32
CA LYS A 22 -5.45 -23.62 9.07
C LYS A 22 -5.31 -22.76 7.82
N LEU A 23 -5.96 -21.59 7.78
CA LEU A 23 -5.83 -20.68 6.65
C LEU A 23 -4.46 -20.01 6.61
N LEU A 24 -3.89 -19.60 7.74
CA LEU A 24 -2.52 -19.10 7.82
C LEU A 24 -1.50 -20.15 7.37
N GLU A 25 -1.68 -21.40 7.78
CA GLU A 25 -0.86 -22.53 7.32
C GLU A 25 -0.95 -22.71 5.80
N LYS A 26 -2.17 -22.77 5.27
CA LYS A 26 -2.44 -23.06 3.85
C LYS A 26 -1.99 -21.94 2.91
N GLU A 27 -2.25 -20.69 3.26
CA GLU A 27 -2.08 -19.54 2.36
C GLU A 27 -0.75 -18.80 2.55
N PHE A 28 -0.17 -18.86 3.74
CA PHE A 28 1.05 -18.12 4.09
C PHE A 28 2.18 -18.99 4.63
N GLY A 29 2.03 -20.32 4.61
CA GLY A 29 3.08 -21.25 4.98
C GLY A 29 3.44 -21.26 6.47
N PHE A 30 2.53 -20.83 7.36
CA PHE A 30 2.74 -20.93 8.80
C PHE A 30 2.86 -22.39 9.24
N TYR A 31 3.74 -22.66 10.19
CA TYR A 31 3.69 -23.91 10.95
C TYR A 31 2.64 -23.76 12.06
N ALA A 32 1.62 -24.63 12.06
CA ALA A 32 0.57 -24.60 13.08
C ALA A 32 0.92 -25.52 14.24
N LEU A 33 1.17 -24.94 15.45
CA LEU A 33 1.27 -25.68 16.70
C LEU A 33 -0.12 -25.75 17.33
N ARG A 34 -0.68 -26.96 17.38
CA ARG A 34 -1.95 -27.21 18.07
C ARG A 34 -1.67 -27.57 19.52
N THR A 35 -2.13 -26.74 20.43
CA THR A 35 -1.87 -26.94 21.87
C THR A 35 -2.42 -28.26 22.39
N ARG A 36 -3.55 -28.74 21.86
CA ARG A 36 -4.09 -30.06 22.20
C ARG A 36 -3.14 -31.22 21.83
N ASP A 37 -2.38 -31.10 20.73
CA ASP A 37 -1.43 -32.13 20.31
C ASP A 37 -0.20 -32.16 21.23
N VAL A 38 0.05 -31.09 21.96
CA VAL A 38 1.10 -31.02 22.99
C VAL A 38 0.61 -31.70 24.28
N LEU A 39 -0.69 -31.63 24.60
CA LEU A 39 -1.32 -32.21 25.78
C LEU A 39 -1.63 -33.70 25.61
N ALA A 40 -1.79 -34.17 24.38
CA ALA A 40 -2.00 -35.57 24.06
C ALA A 40 -0.66 -36.33 24.12
N VAL A 41 -0.28 -36.79 25.31
CA VAL A 41 1.02 -37.47 25.55
C VAL A 41 1.04 -38.95 25.15
N THR A 42 -0.10 -39.50 24.72
CA THR A 42 -0.21 -40.92 24.26
C THR A 42 -1.14 -41.00 23.06
N ASP A 43 -0.87 -41.95 22.16
CA ASP A 43 -1.65 -42.27 20.94
C ASP A 43 -3.13 -42.67 21.21
N ASP A 44 -3.68 -42.44 22.37
CA ASP A 44 -5.03 -42.74 22.78
C ASP A 44 -5.99 -41.57 22.42
N GLU A 45 -6.78 -41.79 21.40
CA GLU A 45 -7.39 -40.84 20.46
C GLU A 45 -8.61 -40.06 20.96
N SER A 46 -9.02 -40.09 22.20
CA SER A 46 -10.31 -39.48 22.56
C SER A 46 -10.39 -38.76 23.91
N LEU A 47 -9.46 -37.82 24.15
CA LEU A 47 -9.66 -36.91 25.27
C LEU A 47 -10.86 -35.99 25.01
N THR A 48 -11.80 -35.99 25.95
CA THR A 48 -12.90 -35.03 25.97
C THR A 48 -12.38 -33.61 26.16
N ARG A 49 -13.22 -32.61 25.89
CA ARG A 49 -12.84 -31.20 26.10
C ARG A 49 -12.62 -30.88 27.58
N GLU A 50 -13.37 -31.55 28.49
CA GLU A 50 -13.19 -31.41 29.90
C GLU A 50 -11.83 -31.99 30.39
N GLU A 51 -11.43 -33.16 29.88
CA GLU A 51 -10.14 -33.79 30.18
C GLU A 51 -8.97 -32.94 29.64
N LEU A 52 -9.08 -32.40 28.44
CA LEU A 52 -8.08 -31.48 27.89
C LEU A 52 -7.95 -30.21 28.76
N ALA A 53 -9.06 -29.60 29.16
CA ALA A 53 -9.06 -28.42 30.03
C ALA A 53 -8.52 -28.72 31.45
N ALA A 54 -8.71 -29.93 31.95
CA ALA A 54 -8.14 -30.35 33.23
C ALA A 54 -6.63 -30.54 33.13
N ARG A 55 -6.13 -31.20 32.08
CA ARG A 55 -4.68 -31.32 31.79
C ARG A 55 -4.01 -29.98 31.54
N GLU A 56 -4.67 -29.09 30.84
CA GLU A 56 -4.15 -27.74 30.60
C GLU A 56 -3.93 -26.99 31.93
N ARG A 57 -4.91 -27.00 32.82
CA ARG A 57 -4.79 -26.40 34.16
C ARG A 57 -3.66 -27.01 34.99
N GLU A 58 -3.56 -28.34 34.99
CA GLU A 58 -2.45 -29.05 35.66
C GLU A 58 -1.08 -28.61 35.09
N GLN A 59 -0.95 -28.52 33.77
CA GLN A 59 0.29 -28.05 33.15
C GLN A 59 0.58 -26.58 33.44
N ASP A 60 -0.43 -25.73 33.47
CA ASP A 60 -0.28 -24.33 33.86
C ASP A 60 0.23 -24.17 35.27
N GLU A 61 -0.31 -24.95 36.26
CA GLU A 61 0.16 -24.95 37.61
C GLU A 61 1.58 -25.50 37.78
N LEU A 62 1.89 -26.64 37.11
CA LEU A 62 3.21 -27.28 37.18
C LEU A 62 4.32 -26.46 36.53
N THR A 63 4.03 -25.70 35.52
CA THR A 63 5.04 -24.99 34.70
C THR A 63 4.96 -23.48 34.81
N ASN A 64 4.07 -22.94 35.63
CA ASN A 64 3.73 -21.51 35.67
C ASN A 64 3.36 -20.99 34.26
N SER A 65 2.48 -21.72 33.57
CA SER A 65 1.96 -21.47 32.23
C SER A 65 3.01 -21.40 31.10
N ASP A 66 4.22 -21.93 31.32
CA ASP A 66 5.34 -21.88 30.35
C ASP A 66 5.40 -23.11 29.43
N TRP A 67 4.57 -24.11 29.65
CA TRP A 67 4.63 -25.39 28.94
C TRP A 67 4.40 -25.27 27.42
N VAL A 68 3.46 -24.40 26.99
CA VAL A 68 3.22 -24.18 25.54
C VAL A 68 4.42 -23.49 24.90
N THR A 69 5.00 -22.49 25.59
CA THR A 69 6.19 -21.78 25.14
C THR A 69 7.38 -22.73 24.98
N LYS A 70 7.62 -23.61 25.95
CA LYS A 70 8.67 -24.64 25.88
C LYS A 70 8.43 -25.65 24.76
N ALA A 71 7.20 -26.10 24.60
CA ALA A 71 6.83 -26.98 23.49
C ALA A 71 7.09 -26.33 22.13
N LEU A 72 6.74 -25.07 21.97
CA LEU A 72 7.07 -24.32 20.76
C LEU A 72 8.60 -24.22 20.57
N GLN A 73 9.34 -23.80 21.58
CA GLN A 73 10.81 -23.69 21.49
C GLN A 73 11.47 -25.00 21.04
N ALA A 74 11.00 -26.15 21.56
CA ALA A 74 11.48 -27.47 21.12
C ALA A 74 11.19 -27.75 19.64
N ARG A 75 9.99 -27.37 19.14
CA ARG A 75 9.63 -27.56 17.73
C ARG A 75 10.41 -26.64 16.79
N LEU A 76 10.73 -25.41 17.24
CA LEU A 76 11.48 -24.44 16.47
C LEU A 76 12.89 -24.92 16.05
N LEU A 77 13.48 -25.85 16.82
CA LEU A 77 14.80 -26.42 16.50
C LEU A 77 14.78 -27.23 15.19
N GLY A 78 13.64 -27.80 14.81
CA GLY A 78 13.48 -28.60 13.59
C GLY A 78 12.89 -27.81 12.39
N LEU A 79 12.55 -26.54 12.56
CA LEU A 79 11.92 -25.74 11.52
C LEU A 79 12.93 -24.76 10.86
N PRO A 80 12.74 -24.47 9.54
CA PRO A 80 13.51 -23.43 8.85
C PRO A 80 13.56 -22.11 9.67
N PRO A 81 14.69 -21.39 9.70
CA PRO A 81 14.87 -20.21 10.57
C PRO A 81 13.82 -19.13 10.42
N ASP A 82 13.28 -18.93 9.21
CA ASP A 82 12.35 -17.85 8.88
C ASP A 82 10.89 -18.31 8.75
N GLN A 83 10.60 -19.61 8.98
CA GLN A 83 9.24 -20.12 8.87
C GLN A 83 8.36 -19.53 9.98
N PRO A 84 7.28 -18.80 9.63
CA PRO A 84 6.37 -18.24 10.62
C PRO A 84 5.58 -19.33 11.32
N VAL A 85 5.14 -19.05 12.57
CA VAL A 85 4.44 -20.01 13.40
C VAL A 85 3.13 -19.45 13.92
N VAL A 86 2.08 -20.27 13.96
CA VAL A 86 0.82 -19.96 14.62
C VAL A 86 0.52 -20.99 15.72
N VAL A 87 0.19 -20.51 16.92
CA VAL A 87 -0.31 -21.31 18.04
C VAL A 87 -1.82 -21.11 18.09
N ASP A 88 -2.58 -22.19 17.89
CA ASP A 88 -4.02 -22.10 17.60
C ASP A 88 -4.92 -21.92 18.83
N TYR A 89 -4.39 -22.07 20.03
CA TYR A 89 -5.20 -22.01 21.25
C TYR A 89 -4.38 -21.61 22.47
N VAL A 90 -4.69 -20.44 23.03
CA VAL A 90 -4.14 -19.92 24.27
C VAL A 90 -5.31 -19.49 25.14
N THR A 91 -5.33 -19.91 26.42
CA THR A 91 -6.49 -19.77 27.29
C THR A 91 -6.26 -18.87 28.50
N SER A 92 -5.01 -18.64 28.89
CA SER A 92 -4.68 -17.77 30.03
C SER A 92 -3.77 -16.61 29.66
N PRO A 93 -3.87 -15.46 30.34
CA PRO A 93 -2.95 -14.35 30.19
C PRO A 93 -1.50 -14.72 30.48
N GLU A 94 -1.27 -15.61 31.42
CA GLU A 94 0.04 -16.10 31.86
C GLU A 94 0.76 -16.82 30.70
N GLN A 95 0.05 -17.61 29.88
CA GLN A 95 0.59 -18.25 28.72
C GLN A 95 1.06 -17.17 27.68
N VAL A 96 0.25 -16.13 27.45
CA VAL A 96 0.64 -15.01 26.54
C VAL A 96 1.87 -14.28 27.09
N TYR A 97 1.95 -14.04 28.40
CA TYR A 97 3.11 -13.40 29.02
C TYR A 97 4.37 -14.27 28.90
N ALA A 98 4.24 -15.60 28.98
CA ALA A 98 5.36 -16.52 28.74
C ALA A 98 5.86 -16.40 27.30
N PHE A 99 4.96 -16.37 26.32
CA PHE A 99 5.31 -16.13 24.92
C PHE A 99 5.97 -14.76 24.72
N ARG A 100 5.43 -13.68 25.30
CA ARG A 100 6.01 -12.33 25.18
C ARG A 100 7.43 -12.27 25.76
N ARG A 101 7.69 -12.95 26.89
CA ARG A 101 9.05 -13.03 27.45
C ARG A 101 10.04 -13.78 26.55
N ALA A 102 9.56 -14.83 25.86
CA ALA A 102 10.41 -15.67 25.04
C ALA A 102 10.68 -15.09 23.62
N PHE A 103 9.72 -14.38 23.05
CA PHE A 103 9.74 -13.99 21.63
C PHE A 103 9.60 -12.47 21.38
N ALA A 104 9.34 -11.70 22.42
CA ALA A 104 9.34 -10.23 22.40
C ALA A 104 8.62 -9.60 21.19
N GLU A 105 9.34 -8.84 20.38
CA GLU A 105 8.81 -8.08 19.24
C GLU A 105 8.28 -8.95 18.08
N ASN A 106 8.65 -10.22 18.06
CA ASN A 106 8.22 -11.15 16.99
C ASN A 106 6.87 -11.80 17.30
N LEU A 107 6.27 -11.54 18.47
CA LEU A 107 4.98 -12.09 18.87
C LEU A 107 3.84 -11.14 18.53
N VAL A 108 2.79 -11.71 17.92
CA VAL A 108 1.50 -11.03 17.75
C VAL A 108 0.40 -11.86 18.39
N HIS A 109 -0.31 -11.29 19.34
CA HIS A 109 -1.46 -11.90 20.00
C HIS A 109 -2.75 -11.48 19.30
N VAL A 110 -3.47 -12.45 18.74
CA VAL A 110 -4.76 -12.28 18.08
C VAL A 110 -5.88 -12.81 18.97
N HIS A 111 -6.85 -11.97 19.32
CA HIS A 111 -8.04 -12.38 20.07
C HIS A 111 -9.27 -12.37 19.17
N LEU A 112 -9.92 -13.56 19.05
CA LEU A 112 -11.17 -13.71 18.31
C LEU A 112 -12.36 -13.75 19.31
N TRP A 113 -13.41 -12.98 19.01
CA TRP A 113 -14.60 -12.98 19.84
C TRP A 113 -15.88 -12.85 19.01
N ALA A 114 -16.99 -13.39 19.54
CA ALA A 114 -18.32 -13.31 18.93
C ALA A 114 -19.38 -13.17 20.01
N ASN A 115 -20.61 -12.79 19.62
CA ASN A 115 -21.72 -12.85 20.55
C ASN A 115 -22.10 -14.30 20.88
N THR A 116 -22.77 -14.50 22.01
CA THR A 116 -23.11 -15.84 22.51
C THR A 116 -24.02 -16.60 21.54
N GLU A 117 -24.98 -15.94 20.91
CA GLU A 117 -25.90 -16.53 19.95
C GLU A 117 -25.14 -17.17 18.77
N THR A 118 -24.22 -16.43 18.17
CA THR A 118 -23.36 -16.94 17.09
C THR A 118 -22.47 -18.12 17.53
N LEU A 119 -21.96 -18.08 18.77
CA LEU A 119 -21.14 -19.17 19.29
C LEU A 119 -21.96 -20.45 19.50
N VAL A 120 -23.18 -20.34 20.02
CA VAL A 120 -24.12 -21.45 20.20
C VAL A 120 -24.50 -22.05 18.85
N GLU A 121 -24.85 -21.23 17.88
CA GLU A 121 -25.22 -21.65 16.52
C GLU A 121 -24.06 -22.41 15.85
N ARG A 122 -22.84 -21.88 15.90
CA ARG A 122 -21.65 -22.53 15.35
C ARG A 122 -21.31 -23.82 16.07
N TYR A 123 -21.50 -23.87 17.39
CA TYR A 123 -21.28 -25.08 18.17
C TYR A 123 -22.23 -26.20 17.76
N GLN A 124 -23.51 -25.91 17.69
CA GLN A 124 -24.54 -26.87 17.24
C GLN A 124 -24.30 -27.36 15.81
N GLY A 125 -23.84 -26.49 14.92
CA GLY A 125 -23.51 -26.85 13.53
C GLY A 125 -22.27 -27.76 13.41
N THR A 126 -21.36 -27.71 14.39
CA THR A 126 -20.08 -28.48 14.35
C THR A 126 -20.18 -29.82 15.09
N GLU A 127 -20.76 -29.84 16.28
CA GLU A 127 -20.71 -30.98 17.19
C GLU A 127 -21.96 -31.90 17.12
N GLY A 128 -23.03 -31.41 16.46
CA GLY A 128 -24.28 -32.17 16.33
C GLY A 128 -25.22 -32.03 17.55
N LYS A 129 -26.38 -32.74 17.47
CA LYS A 129 -27.46 -32.56 18.46
C LYS A 129 -27.20 -33.28 19.80
N ASP A 130 -26.33 -34.27 19.82
CA ASP A 130 -26.02 -35.08 21.01
C ASP A 130 -24.83 -34.53 21.83
N ALA A 131 -24.29 -33.38 21.42
CA ALA A 131 -23.18 -32.73 22.11
C ALA A 131 -23.62 -32.14 23.47
N PRO A 132 -22.70 -32.04 24.46
CA PRO A 132 -22.98 -31.34 25.71
C PRO A 132 -23.50 -29.90 25.47
N PRO A 133 -24.29 -29.33 26.38
CA PRO A 133 -24.74 -27.95 26.26
C PRO A 133 -23.54 -26.98 26.10
N PHE A 134 -23.67 -25.99 25.21
CA PHE A 134 -22.59 -25.01 24.95
C PHE A 134 -22.13 -24.30 26.24
N GLU A 135 -23.04 -24.05 27.17
CA GLU A 135 -22.75 -23.40 28.47
C GLU A 135 -21.76 -24.20 29.31
N SER A 136 -21.83 -25.56 29.31
CA SER A 136 -20.87 -26.40 30.01
C SER A 136 -19.47 -26.28 29.44
N ILE A 137 -19.36 -26.31 28.12
CA ILE A 137 -18.08 -26.15 27.42
C ILE A 137 -17.53 -24.71 27.55
N ASN A 138 -18.39 -23.70 27.52
CA ASN A 138 -17.99 -22.30 27.65
C ASN A 138 -17.43 -21.97 29.05
N ARG A 139 -17.85 -22.68 30.08
CA ARG A 139 -17.36 -22.54 31.48
C ARG A 139 -15.98 -23.14 31.69
N LEU A 140 -15.46 -23.94 30.76
CA LEU A 140 -14.11 -24.52 30.90
C LEU A 140 -13.00 -23.45 30.81
N ILE A 141 -13.29 -22.30 30.26
CA ILE A 141 -12.38 -21.15 30.18
C ILE A 141 -12.88 -20.04 31.09
N ASP A 142 -12.02 -19.52 31.96
CA ASP A 142 -12.36 -18.44 32.90
C ASP A 142 -12.72 -17.15 32.12
N ASP A 143 -13.87 -16.57 32.42
CA ASP A 143 -14.34 -15.33 31.81
C ASP A 143 -13.44 -14.13 32.15
N THR A 144 -12.75 -14.15 33.28
CA THR A 144 -11.76 -13.14 33.65
C THR A 144 -10.54 -13.21 32.74
N HIS A 145 -10.04 -14.43 32.49
CA HIS A 145 -8.95 -14.67 31.55
C HIS A 145 -9.34 -14.19 30.13
N ILE A 146 -10.53 -14.54 29.64
CA ILE A 146 -11.02 -14.08 28.35
C ILE A 146 -11.06 -12.55 28.24
N ARG A 147 -11.48 -11.86 29.27
CA ARG A 147 -11.53 -10.40 29.32
C ARG A 147 -10.13 -9.79 29.27
N THR A 148 -9.20 -10.32 30.05
CA THR A 148 -7.80 -9.90 30.08
C THR A 148 -7.14 -10.16 28.71
N LEU A 149 -7.26 -11.37 28.17
CA LEU A 149 -6.75 -11.73 26.84
C LEU A 149 -7.29 -10.81 25.74
N LYS A 150 -8.57 -10.45 25.81
CA LYS A 150 -9.16 -9.50 24.86
C LYS A 150 -8.55 -8.10 24.97
N ASN A 151 -8.31 -7.62 26.17
CA ASN A 151 -7.77 -6.28 26.41
C ASN A 151 -6.30 -6.17 26.02
N ASP A 152 -5.52 -7.23 26.23
CA ASP A 152 -4.07 -7.27 26.01
C ASP A 152 -3.69 -7.70 24.60
N ALA A 153 -4.68 -8.06 23.76
CA ALA A 153 -4.43 -8.49 22.39
C ALA A 153 -4.00 -7.36 21.48
N ASP A 154 -2.99 -7.63 20.63
CA ASP A 154 -2.50 -6.73 19.61
C ASP A 154 -3.50 -6.57 18.46
N VAL A 155 -4.26 -7.65 18.16
CA VAL A 155 -5.30 -7.70 17.14
C VAL A 155 -6.58 -8.26 17.72
N ARG A 156 -7.68 -7.54 17.64
CA ARG A 156 -9.00 -7.96 18.13
C ARG A 156 -9.99 -8.03 16.99
N ILE A 157 -10.59 -9.20 16.74
CA ILE A 157 -11.53 -9.40 15.64
C ILE A 157 -12.87 -9.91 16.14
N TYR A 158 -13.93 -9.17 15.80
CA TYR A 158 -15.31 -9.56 16.04
C TYR A 158 -15.80 -10.46 14.89
N THR A 159 -15.95 -11.75 15.17
CA THR A 159 -16.23 -12.76 14.14
C THR A 159 -17.71 -13.04 13.91
N THR A 160 -18.65 -12.40 14.64
CA THR A 160 -20.09 -12.56 14.39
C THR A 160 -20.47 -12.09 12.98
N ARG A 161 -19.82 -11.03 12.48
CA ARG A 161 -20.07 -10.44 11.15
C ARG A 161 -18.92 -10.67 10.17
N SER A 162 -18.02 -11.59 10.48
CA SER A 162 -16.85 -11.88 9.65
C SER A 162 -16.80 -13.39 9.43
N ASP A 163 -16.66 -13.80 8.19
CA ASP A 163 -16.36 -15.19 7.86
C ASP A 163 -14.88 -15.52 8.11
N ALA A 164 -14.48 -16.76 7.82
CA ALA A 164 -13.11 -17.20 8.02
C ALA A 164 -12.12 -16.46 7.10
N ARG A 165 -12.56 -16.09 5.88
CA ARG A 165 -11.75 -15.36 4.91
C ARG A 165 -11.55 -13.90 5.33
N ASP A 166 -12.60 -13.22 5.76
CA ASP A 166 -12.52 -11.86 6.30
C ASP A 166 -11.60 -11.79 7.51
N THR A 167 -11.71 -12.80 8.40
CA THR A 167 -10.85 -12.91 9.58
C THR A 167 -9.39 -13.06 9.17
N LEU A 168 -9.09 -13.93 8.20
CA LEU A 168 -7.74 -14.11 7.65
C LEU A 168 -7.20 -12.81 7.07
N VAL A 169 -7.96 -12.14 6.22
CA VAL A 169 -7.53 -10.89 5.56
C VAL A 169 -7.15 -9.82 6.60
N ARG A 170 -7.96 -9.65 7.65
CA ARG A 170 -7.67 -8.67 8.72
C ARG A 170 -6.41 -9.02 9.51
N VAL A 171 -6.21 -10.29 9.84
CA VAL A 171 -5.00 -10.76 10.52
C VAL A 171 -3.79 -10.63 9.61
N ALA A 172 -3.88 -11.12 8.37
CA ALA A 172 -2.78 -11.06 7.41
C ALA A 172 -2.36 -9.62 7.08
N ALA A 173 -3.31 -8.68 6.98
CA ALA A 173 -3.01 -7.26 6.80
C ALA A 173 -2.24 -6.69 8.01
N ARG A 174 -2.63 -7.05 9.24
CA ARG A 174 -1.94 -6.59 10.46
C ARG A 174 -0.55 -7.20 10.60
N LEU A 175 -0.39 -8.43 10.13
CA LEU A 175 0.89 -9.14 10.10
C LEU A 175 1.76 -8.74 8.90
N HIS A 176 1.28 -7.85 8.04
CA HIS A 176 1.93 -7.46 6.78
C HIS A 176 2.23 -8.65 5.85
N LEU A 177 1.41 -9.72 5.87
CA LEU A 177 1.63 -10.91 5.07
C LEU A 177 1.28 -10.72 3.59
N PHE A 178 0.47 -9.72 3.25
CA PHE A 178 0.21 -9.33 1.87
C PHE A 178 1.32 -8.46 1.29
N THR A 179 2.26 -8.03 2.13
CA THR A 179 3.45 -7.34 1.68
C THR A 179 4.55 -8.37 1.44
N SER A 180 4.71 -8.82 0.20
CA SER A 180 5.97 -9.43 -0.20
C SER A 180 7.10 -8.45 0.14
N PRO A 181 8.27 -8.88 0.66
CA PRO A 181 9.44 -8.00 0.76
C PRO A 181 9.86 -7.40 -0.60
N GLU A 182 9.34 -7.95 -1.69
CA GLU A 182 9.43 -7.42 -3.07
C GLU A 182 8.18 -6.62 -3.45
N VAL A 183 7.54 -5.91 -2.53
CA VAL A 183 6.41 -5.07 -2.89
C VAL A 183 6.90 -3.98 -3.81
N ARG A 184 6.48 -4.11 -5.04
CA ARG A 184 6.62 -3.12 -6.09
C ARG A 184 5.88 -1.87 -5.65
N CYS A 185 6.62 -0.90 -5.10
CA CYS A 185 6.04 0.36 -4.70
C CYS A 185 6.11 1.33 -5.85
N VAL A 186 5.03 2.07 -6.04
CA VAL A 186 5.06 3.32 -6.79
C VAL A 186 5.28 4.42 -5.77
N ASP A 187 6.43 5.05 -5.86
CA ASP A 187 6.75 6.17 -4.99
C ASP A 187 6.19 7.47 -5.60
N VAL A 188 5.49 8.25 -4.79
CA VAL A 188 4.92 9.54 -5.22
C VAL A 188 5.52 10.64 -4.37
N LEU A 189 6.29 11.53 -5.02
CA LEU A 189 6.87 12.70 -4.36
C LEU A 189 6.01 13.92 -4.61
N ILE A 190 5.49 14.52 -3.54
CA ILE A 190 4.70 15.76 -3.57
C ILE A 190 5.32 16.83 -2.67
N GLY A 191 4.94 18.09 -2.87
CA GLY A 191 5.22 19.18 -1.94
C GLY A 191 4.21 19.20 -0.81
N GLY A 192 4.68 19.30 0.43
CA GLY A 192 3.82 19.40 1.62
C GLY A 192 3.29 20.79 1.89
N GLN A 193 3.81 21.83 1.23
CA GLN A 193 3.48 23.24 1.45
C GLN A 193 3.02 23.92 0.14
N PHE A 194 3.79 24.90 -0.35
CA PHE A 194 3.41 25.75 -1.49
C PHE A 194 4.23 25.51 -2.77
N GLY A 195 5.10 24.50 -2.79
CA GLY A 195 5.81 24.10 -4.01
C GLY A 195 7.32 24.37 -4.05
N SER A 196 7.83 25.25 -3.18
CA SER A 196 9.26 25.62 -3.16
C SER A 196 10.11 24.76 -2.20
N GLU A 197 9.74 23.48 -2.00
CA GLU A 197 10.37 22.58 -1.03
C GLU A 197 11.55 21.77 -1.60
N GLY A 198 12.09 22.16 -2.74
CA GLY A 198 13.24 21.47 -3.33
C GLY A 198 12.96 20.12 -3.97
N LYS A 199 11.71 19.83 -4.37
CA LYS A 199 11.30 18.57 -5.00
C LYS A 199 12.22 18.12 -6.14
N GLY A 200 12.57 19.05 -7.04
CA GLY A 200 13.45 18.74 -8.17
C GLY A 200 14.80 18.15 -7.74
N ASN A 201 15.43 18.70 -6.70
CA ASN A 201 16.68 18.18 -6.16
C ASN A 201 16.52 16.81 -5.53
N VAL A 202 15.42 16.58 -4.80
CA VAL A 202 15.11 15.26 -4.19
C VAL A 202 14.89 14.22 -5.30
N VAL A 203 14.08 14.53 -6.32
CA VAL A 203 13.85 13.62 -7.46
C VAL A 203 15.15 13.33 -8.19
N SER A 204 15.94 14.34 -8.52
CA SER A 204 17.21 14.16 -9.21
C SER A 204 18.19 13.29 -8.42
N TYR A 205 18.24 13.45 -7.10
CA TYR A 205 19.09 12.63 -6.23
C TYR A 205 18.64 11.16 -6.24
N LEU A 206 17.32 10.91 -6.16
CA LEU A 206 16.74 9.57 -6.13
C LEU A 206 16.63 8.92 -7.51
N ALA A 207 16.63 9.70 -8.59
CA ALA A 207 16.32 9.23 -9.96
C ALA A 207 17.11 8.00 -10.39
N ARG A 208 18.35 7.82 -9.92
CA ARG A 208 19.21 6.68 -10.22
C ARG A 208 18.74 5.35 -9.62
N GLU A 209 17.85 5.39 -8.64
CA GLU A 209 17.28 4.21 -7.97
C GLU A 209 16.02 3.70 -8.67
N TYR A 210 15.53 4.43 -9.69
CA TYR A 210 14.29 4.13 -10.38
C TYR A 210 14.51 3.75 -11.83
N ASN A 211 13.72 2.77 -12.27
CA ASN A 211 13.68 2.34 -13.67
C ASN A 211 12.79 3.26 -14.53
N VAL A 212 11.77 3.87 -13.90
CA VAL A 212 10.79 4.73 -14.56
C VAL A 212 10.58 6.01 -13.76
N LEU A 213 10.72 7.15 -14.42
CA LEU A 213 10.39 8.47 -13.87
C LEU A 213 9.16 9.02 -14.59
N VAL A 214 8.18 9.47 -13.82
CA VAL A 214 6.92 10.01 -14.33
C VAL A 214 6.78 11.45 -13.85
N ARG A 215 6.53 12.38 -14.78
CA ARG A 215 6.16 13.74 -14.41
C ARG A 215 4.68 13.95 -14.62
N VAL A 216 4.05 14.60 -13.65
CA VAL A 216 2.66 15.02 -13.75
C VAL A 216 2.57 16.53 -13.56
N GLY A 217 1.68 17.17 -14.28
CA GLY A 217 1.48 18.61 -14.12
C GLY A 217 1.60 19.38 -15.44
N GLY A 218 2.10 20.59 -15.38
CA GLY A 218 2.29 21.48 -16.50
C GLY A 218 3.56 22.34 -16.34
N PRO A 219 3.91 23.17 -17.32
CA PRO A 219 5.14 23.96 -17.34
C PRO A 219 5.18 25.10 -16.32
N ASN A 220 4.08 25.35 -15.63
CA ASN A 220 3.98 26.38 -14.59
C ASN A 220 4.82 26.10 -13.33
N ALA A 221 5.45 24.93 -13.21
CA ALA A 221 6.38 24.58 -12.14
C ALA A 221 7.76 24.25 -12.72
N GLY A 222 8.71 25.14 -12.59
CA GLY A 222 10.11 24.89 -12.91
C GLY A 222 10.82 24.21 -11.74
N HIS A 223 11.52 23.10 -11.99
CA HIS A 223 12.34 22.41 -11.02
C HIS A 223 13.82 22.56 -11.38
N THR A 224 14.48 23.49 -10.70
CA THR A 224 15.91 23.73 -10.91
C THR A 224 16.73 22.70 -10.13
N VAL A 225 17.63 22.03 -10.83
CA VAL A 225 18.50 20.98 -10.33
C VAL A 225 19.94 21.31 -10.63
N ALA A 226 20.80 21.25 -9.63
CA ALA A 226 22.24 21.31 -9.80
C ALA A 226 22.80 19.90 -9.96
N SER A 227 23.52 19.65 -11.04
CA SER A 227 24.19 18.38 -11.33
C SER A 227 25.63 18.58 -11.76
N VAL A 228 26.37 17.49 -11.97
CA VAL A 228 27.74 17.53 -12.51
C VAL A 228 27.83 18.15 -13.92
N LYS A 229 26.72 18.14 -14.65
CA LYS A 229 26.59 18.79 -15.98
C LYS A 229 26.15 20.26 -15.90
N GLY A 230 26.11 20.83 -14.70
CA GLY A 230 25.64 22.21 -14.44
C GLY A 230 24.19 22.27 -14.00
N GLU A 231 23.73 23.48 -13.68
CA GLU A 231 22.34 23.77 -13.29
C GLU A 231 21.40 23.66 -14.49
N TYR A 232 20.21 23.07 -14.27
CA TYR A 232 19.17 22.97 -15.29
C TYR A 232 17.77 23.05 -14.67
N THR A 233 16.86 23.76 -15.35
CA THR A 233 15.46 23.90 -14.90
C THR A 233 14.53 23.09 -15.78
N TYR A 234 13.94 22.04 -15.21
CA TYR A 234 12.96 21.17 -15.87
C TYR A 234 11.55 21.74 -15.71
N HIS A 235 10.79 21.85 -16.78
CA HIS A 235 9.37 22.24 -16.79
C HIS A 235 8.45 21.08 -17.17
N HIS A 236 8.89 20.22 -18.11
CA HIS A 236 8.11 19.10 -18.63
C HIS A 236 8.72 17.74 -18.29
N LEU A 237 10.04 17.60 -18.48
CA LEU A 237 10.71 16.34 -18.17
C LEU A 237 10.84 16.12 -16.67
N PRO A 238 10.86 14.84 -16.21
CA PRO A 238 11.19 14.52 -14.82
C PRO A 238 12.56 15.10 -14.42
N SER A 239 12.65 15.58 -13.20
CA SER A 239 13.89 16.17 -12.65
C SER A 239 15.01 15.12 -12.61
N GLY A 240 16.20 15.50 -13.12
CA GLY A 240 17.32 14.58 -13.25
C GLY A 240 17.33 13.72 -14.51
N ALA A 241 16.37 13.90 -15.42
CA ALA A 241 16.29 13.14 -16.68
C ALA A 241 17.61 13.11 -17.49
N ARG A 242 18.41 14.19 -17.42
CA ARG A 242 19.72 14.30 -18.09
C ARG A 242 20.81 13.41 -17.51
N ASP A 243 20.68 13.02 -16.24
CA ASP A 243 21.75 12.40 -15.47
C ASP A 243 21.56 10.88 -15.21
N VAL A 244 20.45 10.31 -15.71
CA VAL A 244 20.10 8.90 -15.54
C VAL A 244 19.65 8.26 -16.86
N THR A 245 19.55 6.94 -16.88
CA THR A 245 19.08 6.13 -18.02
C THR A 245 17.65 5.63 -17.87
N ALA A 246 16.95 6.03 -16.80
CA ALA A 246 15.56 5.66 -16.55
C ALA A 246 14.64 6.02 -17.73
N ARG A 247 13.59 5.22 -17.95
CA ARG A 247 12.51 5.57 -18.88
C ARG A 247 11.72 6.77 -18.34
N LEU A 248 11.32 7.67 -19.21
CA LEU A 248 10.62 8.90 -18.88
C LEU A 248 9.19 8.83 -19.41
N LEU A 249 8.21 9.12 -18.56
CA LEU A 249 6.80 9.12 -18.94
C LEU A 249 6.16 10.49 -18.66
N LEU A 250 5.43 11.02 -19.62
CA LEU A 250 4.55 12.18 -19.47
C LEU A 250 3.10 11.69 -19.59
N GLY A 251 2.33 11.81 -18.53
CA GLY A 251 0.99 11.21 -18.41
C GLY A 251 -0.11 11.99 -19.15
N PRO A 252 -1.33 11.40 -19.27
CA PRO A 252 -2.46 12.01 -20.00
C PRO A 252 -3.00 13.28 -19.34
N GLY A 253 -2.72 13.50 -18.07
CA GLY A 253 -3.08 14.73 -17.34
C GLY A 253 -2.06 15.86 -17.48
N MET A 254 -0.98 15.68 -18.25
CA MET A 254 -0.03 16.75 -18.56
C MET A 254 -0.64 17.82 -19.46
N THR A 255 -0.24 19.08 -19.22
CA THR A 255 -0.37 20.18 -20.17
C THR A 255 1.02 20.53 -20.67
N ILE A 256 1.21 20.58 -21.99
CA ILE A 256 2.50 20.67 -22.65
C ILE A 256 2.60 21.98 -23.43
N GLU A 257 3.59 22.81 -23.11
CA GLU A 257 4.04 23.88 -23.98
C GLU A 257 5.07 23.29 -24.94
N LEU A 258 4.70 23.20 -26.21
CA LEU A 258 5.41 22.41 -27.23
C LEU A 258 6.88 22.83 -27.40
N ARG A 259 7.14 24.14 -27.53
CA ARG A 259 8.49 24.66 -27.76
C ARG A 259 9.42 24.38 -26.57
N GLY A 260 8.91 24.56 -25.36
CA GLY A 260 9.65 24.27 -24.14
C GLY A 260 9.98 22.78 -24.01
N LEU A 261 9.03 21.89 -24.27
CA LEU A 261 9.31 20.45 -24.23
C LEU A 261 10.34 20.03 -25.27
N LEU A 262 10.21 20.46 -26.50
CA LEU A 262 11.19 20.15 -27.58
C LEU A 262 12.60 20.69 -27.24
N LYS A 263 12.66 21.87 -26.63
CA LYS A 263 13.92 22.41 -26.13
C LYS A 263 14.51 21.54 -25.01
N GLU A 264 13.71 21.13 -24.02
CA GLU A 264 14.18 20.24 -22.94
C GLU A 264 14.68 18.88 -23.49
N ILE A 265 13.96 18.30 -24.46
CA ILE A 265 14.38 17.05 -25.13
C ILE A 265 15.76 17.23 -25.78
N ALA A 266 15.97 18.31 -26.49
CA ALA A 266 17.26 18.61 -27.16
C ALA A 266 18.38 18.90 -26.14
N ASP A 267 18.13 19.79 -25.17
CA ASP A 267 19.12 20.18 -24.16
C ASP A 267 19.56 18.99 -23.27
N CYS A 268 18.66 18.05 -23.03
CA CYS A 268 18.90 16.86 -22.21
C CYS A 268 19.33 15.63 -23.05
N GLU A 269 19.42 15.75 -24.38
CA GLU A 269 19.79 14.66 -25.30
C GLU A 269 18.91 13.41 -25.12
N ILE A 270 17.60 13.62 -25.01
CA ILE A 270 16.64 12.52 -24.75
C ILE A 270 16.25 11.83 -26.04
N SER A 271 16.57 10.55 -26.16
CA SER A 271 16.20 9.71 -27.30
C SER A 271 14.74 9.25 -27.27
N ALA A 272 14.17 8.95 -28.44
CA ALA A 272 12.77 8.55 -28.58
C ALA A 272 12.43 7.19 -27.90
N ASP A 273 13.40 6.30 -27.77
CA ASP A 273 13.22 5.02 -27.05
C ASP A 273 13.13 5.18 -25.53
N ARG A 274 13.55 6.33 -25.03
CA ARG A 274 13.63 6.64 -23.62
C ARG A 274 12.46 7.47 -23.09
N LEU A 275 11.84 8.31 -23.93
CA LEU A 275 10.72 9.18 -23.58
C LEU A 275 9.42 8.66 -24.19
N PHE A 276 8.39 8.56 -23.38
CA PHE A 276 7.03 8.30 -23.81
C PHE A 276 6.09 9.40 -23.35
N ILE A 277 5.35 9.97 -24.29
CA ILE A 277 4.33 10.99 -24.07
C ILE A 277 2.96 10.37 -24.32
N ASP A 278 2.06 10.49 -23.36
CA ASP A 278 0.69 9.99 -23.55
C ASP A 278 0.01 10.73 -24.73
N PRO A 279 -0.58 10.00 -25.68
CA PRO A 279 -1.25 10.61 -26.82
C PRO A 279 -2.38 11.57 -26.44
N GLN A 280 -2.90 11.47 -25.22
CA GLN A 280 -3.95 12.34 -24.71
C GLN A 280 -3.43 13.56 -23.93
N ALA A 281 -2.13 13.74 -23.74
CA ALA A 281 -1.61 14.94 -23.09
C ALA A 281 -2.04 16.20 -23.87
N THR A 282 -2.46 17.24 -23.14
CA THR A 282 -3.04 18.45 -23.76
C THR A 282 -1.96 19.43 -24.17
N ILE A 283 -2.00 19.90 -25.40
CA ILE A 283 -1.10 20.96 -25.87
C ILE A 283 -1.67 22.32 -25.47
N ILE A 284 -0.80 23.15 -24.91
CA ILE A 284 -1.12 24.55 -24.60
C ILE A 284 -1.01 25.36 -25.87
N ASP A 285 -2.05 26.11 -26.21
CA ASP A 285 -2.07 27.02 -27.32
C ASP A 285 -1.76 28.46 -26.84
N ASP A 286 -1.33 29.33 -27.78
CA ASP A 286 -1.00 30.73 -27.47
C ASP A 286 -2.18 31.46 -26.81
N GLN A 287 -3.41 31.15 -27.22
CA GLN A 287 -4.64 31.71 -26.64
C GLN A 287 -4.85 31.30 -25.18
N ASP A 288 -4.40 30.12 -24.76
CA ASP A 288 -4.45 29.68 -23.36
C ASP A 288 -3.51 30.55 -22.50
N ILE A 289 -2.32 30.83 -23.03
CA ILE A 289 -1.33 31.69 -22.37
C ILE A 289 -1.87 33.12 -22.23
N GLU A 290 -2.40 33.69 -23.34
CA GLU A 290 -3.02 35.01 -23.30
C GLU A 290 -4.17 35.10 -22.31
N THR A 291 -5.02 34.10 -22.26
CA THR A 291 -6.15 34.02 -21.34
C THR A 291 -5.70 34.05 -19.87
N GLU A 292 -4.68 33.28 -19.51
CA GLU A 292 -4.13 33.28 -18.14
C GLU A 292 -3.45 34.61 -17.80
N GLN A 293 -2.66 35.15 -18.73
CA GLN A 293 -1.98 36.44 -18.54
C GLN A 293 -2.98 37.57 -18.27
N GLN A 294 -4.07 37.61 -19.02
CA GLN A 294 -5.09 38.65 -18.84
C GLN A 294 -5.92 38.48 -17.56
N ARG A 295 -6.25 37.23 -17.16
CA ARG A 295 -7.21 37.00 -16.10
C ARG A 295 -6.59 36.69 -14.75
N LEU A 296 -5.44 36.03 -14.72
CA LEU A 296 -4.95 35.39 -13.50
C LEU A 296 -3.63 35.99 -12.98
N VAL A 297 -2.75 36.48 -13.82
CA VAL A 297 -1.46 37.04 -13.39
C VAL A 297 -1.65 38.19 -12.42
N GLY A 298 -2.52 39.16 -12.74
CA GLY A 298 -2.78 40.30 -11.90
C GLY A 298 -3.66 40.04 -10.67
N THR A 299 -4.39 38.92 -10.65
CA THR A 299 -5.37 38.62 -9.60
C THR A 299 -4.87 37.66 -8.53
N ILE A 300 -4.15 36.60 -8.95
CA ILE A 300 -3.67 35.54 -8.04
C ILE A 300 -2.18 35.25 -8.21
N ALA A 301 -1.44 36.13 -8.88
CA ALA A 301 -0.02 35.96 -9.17
C ALA A 301 0.29 34.61 -9.91
N SER A 302 -0.58 34.22 -10.84
CA SER A 302 -0.34 33.06 -11.71
C SER A 302 0.95 33.23 -12.52
N THR A 303 1.62 32.13 -12.87
CA THR A 303 2.77 32.16 -13.80
C THR A 303 2.38 32.54 -15.23
N GLY A 304 1.09 32.51 -15.57
CA GLY A 304 0.58 32.81 -16.92
C GLY A 304 1.05 31.84 -17.99
N SER A 305 1.34 30.57 -17.63
CA SER A 305 1.86 29.54 -18.54
C SER A 305 0.80 28.87 -19.42
N GLY A 306 -0.48 29.20 -19.25
CA GLY A 306 -1.58 28.62 -20.01
C GLY A 306 -2.09 27.26 -19.54
N SER A 307 -1.49 26.68 -18.50
CA SER A 307 -1.82 25.32 -18.04
C SER A 307 -3.27 25.18 -17.59
N GLY A 308 -3.79 26.14 -16.83
CA GLY A 308 -5.17 26.14 -16.32
C GLY A 308 -6.19 26.40 -17.44
N ALA A 309 -5.88 27.35 -18.33
CA ALA A 309 -6.73 27.66 -19.47
C ALA A 309 -6.83 26.47 -20.45
N ALA A 310 -5.71 25.80 -20.76
CA ALA A 310 -5.70 24.58 -21.57
C ALA A 310 -6.53 23.44 -20.92
N THR A 311 -6.44 23.29 -19.59
CA THR A 311 -7.25 22.31 -18.87
C THR A 311 -8.75 22.65 -18.92
N ALA A 312 -9.10 23.91 -18.74
CA ALA A 312 -10.49 24.39 -18.84
C ALA A 312 -11.03 24.22 -20.27
N ARG A 313 -10.25 24.55 -21.30
CA ARG A 313 -10.58 24.33 -22.72
C ARG A 313 -10.82 22.86 -22.99
N ARG A 314 -9.97 21.97 -22.51
CA ARG A 314 -10.16 20.51 -22.64
C ARG A 314 -11.51 20.03 -22.11
N ILE A 315 -11.99 20.62 -21.02
CA ILE A 315 -13.27 20.26 -20.40
C ILE A 315 -14.44 20.87 -21.18
N LEU A 316 -14.36 22.15 -21.50
CA LEU A 316 -15.47 22.91 -22.13
C LEU A 316 -15.64 22.56 -23.61
N ASP A 317 -14.55 22.40 -24.33
CA ASP A 317 -14.53 22.21 -25.78
C ASP A 317 -14.38 20.74 -26.22
N ARG A 318 -14.58 19.79 -25.29
CA ARG A 318 -14.56 18.37 -25.65
C ARG A 318 -15.59 18.04 -26.75
N GLY A 319 -15.11 17.42 -27.83
CA GLY A 319 -15.95 17.00 -28.94
C GLY A 319 -16.18 18.06 -30.04
N ASN A 320 -15.67 19.27 -29.89
CA ASN A 320 -15.78 20.33 -30.93
C ASN A 320 -14.53 20.51 -31.81
N GLY A 321 -13.52 19.64 -31.65
CA GLY A 321 -12.29 19.66 -32.45
C GLY A 321 -11.29 20.79 -32.14
N LYS A 322 -11.54 21.58 -31.10
CA LYS A 322 -10.67 22.71 -30.72
C LYS A 322 -9.54 22.32 -29.76
N VAL A 323 -9.59 21.12 -29.17
CA VAL A 323 -8.58 20.64 -28.21
C VAL A 323 -7.50 19.92 -29.00
N ARG A 324 -6.28 20.45 -29.00
CA ARG A 324 -5.10 19.81 -29.54
C ARG A 324 -4.41 18.93 -28.51
N LEU A 325 -4.18 17.68 -28.85
CA LEU A 325 -3.53 16.68 -28.01
C LEU A 325 -2.13 16.34 -28.54
N ALA A 326 -1.31 15.67 -27.76
CA ALA A 326 0.05 15.29 -28.16
C ALA A 326 0.06 14.44 -29.46
N ARG A 327 -0.94 13.58 -29.66
CA ARG A 327 -1.09 12.78 -30.89
C ARG A 327 -1.38 13.60 -32.15
N ASP A 328 -1.81 14.85 -31.99
CA ASP A 328 -2.14 15.75 -33.12
C ASP A 328 -0.93 16.59 -33.55
N VAL A 329 0.25 16.35 -32.97
CA VAL A 329 1.48 17.14 -33.15
C VAL A 329 2.56 16.28 -33.81
N CYS A 330 2.91 16.61 -35.06
CA CYS A 330 3.90 15.86 -35.85
C CYS A 330 5.29 15.80 -35.19
N GLU A 331 5.71 16.90 -34.55
CA GLU A 331 7.02 16.97 -33.88
C GLU A 331 7.13 16.02 -32.68
N LEU A 332 6.00 15.59 -32.10
CA LEU A 332 5.95 14.64 -31.01
C LEU A 332 5.76 13.18 -31.45
N GLU A 333 5.53 12.93 -32.75
CA GLU A 333 5.30 11.58 -33.28
C GLU A 333 6.34 10.53 -32.81
N PRO A 334 7.65 10.84 -32.76
CA PRO A 334 8.65 9.88 -32.30
C PRO A 334 8.49 9.46 -30.83
N TYR A 335 7.81 10.27 -30.01
CA TYR A 335 7.66 10.10 -28.57
C TYR A 335 6.26 9.65 -28.16
N VAL A 336 5.29 9.71 -29.07
CA VAL A 336 3.88 9.36 -28.84
C VAL A 336 3.59 8.00 -29.46
N GLY A 337 2.85 7.14 -28.74
CA GLY A 337 2.43 5.85 -29.29
C GLY A 337 1.52 6.03 -30.52
N THR A 338 1.76 5.24 -31.57
CA THR A 338 0.98 5.26 -32.80
C THR A 338 -0.46 4.77 -32.63
N GLU A 339 -1.42 5.41 -33.30
CA GLU A 339 -2.82 4.95 -33.38
C GLU A 339 -2.90 3.51 -33.91
N GLY A 340 -3.71 2.69 -33.23
CA GLY A 340 -3.94 1.28 -33.59
C GLY A 340 -3.25 0.28 -32.67
N ASN A 341 -2.25 0.66 -31.93
CA ASN A 341 -1.69 -0.14 -30.84
C ASN A 341 -2.21 0.41 -29.50
N TYR A 342 -3.25 -0.22 -28.96
CA TYR A 342 -3.72 0.05 -27.58
C TYR A 342 -2.66 -0.19 -26.50
N HIS A 343 -1.47 -0.63 -26.87
CA HIS A 343 -0.27 -0.68 -26.05
C HIS A 343 0.44 0.68 -25.92
N GLY A 344 -0.19 1.76 -26.35
CA GLY A 344 0.38 3.09 -26.49
C GLY A 344 -0.12 4.15 -25.51
N CYS A 345 -0.67 3.82 -24.34
CA CYS A 345 -0.94 4.82 -23.30
C CYS A 345 0.00 4.67 -22.10
N THR A 346 0.14 5.76 -21.33
CA THR A 346 0.98 5.75 -20.11
C THR A 346 0.55 4.66 -19.12
N ALA A 347 -0.75 4.37 -19.03
CA ALA A 347 -1.26 3.32 -18.16
C ALA A 347 -0.73 1.94 -18.53
N ASP A 348 -0.62 1.62 -19.82
CA ASP A 348 -0.05 0.34 -20.28
C ASP A 348 1.45 0.25 -19.96
N ARG A 349 2.18 1.34 -20.16
CA ARG A 349 3.61 1.41 -19.84
C ARG A 349 3.90 1.26 -18.37
N LEU A 350 3.06 1.85 -17.53
CA LEU A 350 3.16 1.71 -16.07
C LEU A 350 2.79 0.30 -15.60
N GLU A 351 1.75 -0.28 -16.18
CA GLU A 351 1.36 -1.67 -15.90
C GLU A 351 2.47 -2.65 -16.31
N GLU A 352 3.08 -2.48 -17.48
CA GLU A 352 4.23 -3.26 -17.92
C GLU A 352 5.41 -3.11 -16.96
N ALA A 353 5.76 -1.88 -16.58
CA ALA A 353 6.83 -1.61 -15.64
C ALA A 353 6.56 -2.27 -14.27
N TYR A 354 5.32 -2.16 -13.79
CA TYR A 354 4.89 -2.78 -12.54
C TYR A 354 5.00 -4.32 -12.59
N ARG A 355 4.54 -4.96 -13.68
CA ARG A 355 4.65 -6.41 -13.86
C ARG A 355 6.10 -6.88 -13.94
N ASN A 356 6.98 -6.08 -14.52
CA ASN A 356 8.41 -6.36 -14.63
C ASN A 356 9.21 -6.01 -13.37
N CYS A 357 8.55 -5.73 -12.25
CA CYS A 357 9.19 -5.35 -10.98
C CYS A 357 10.07 -4.09 -11.07
N HIS A 358 9.79 -3.19 -12.01
CA HIS A 358 10.50 -1.93 -12.13
C HIS A 358 10.09 -0.97 -11.02
N SER A 359 11.06 -0.26 -10.45
CA SER A 359 10.82 0.83 -9.52
C SER A 359 10.32 2.07 -10.27
N ILE A 360 9.24 2.69 -9.78
CA ILE A 360 8.55 3.81 -10.43
C ILE A 360 8.50 5.00 -9.47
N LEU A 361 8.93 6.18 -9.92
CA LEU A 361 8.80 7.43 -9.18
C LEU A 361 7.90 8.42 -9.93
N LEU A 362 6.81 8.86 -9.27
CA LEU A 362 5.97 9.95 -9.75
C LEU A 362 6.41 11.26 -9.11
N GLU A 363 6.76 12.22 -9.94
CA GLU A 363 7.10 13.57 -9.53
C GLU A 363 5.90 14.49 -9.67
N GLY A 364 5.35 14.93 -8.52
CA GLY A 364 4.31 15.95 -8.46
C GLY A 364 4.86 17.36 -8.68
N THR A 365 4.00 18.24 -9.16
CA THR A 365 4.30 19.67 -9.29
C THR A 365 3.57 20.46 -8.21
N GLN A 366 4.05 21.67 -7.88
CA GLN A 366 3.56 22.52 -6.81
C GLN A 366 3.59 21.83 -5.43
N GLY A 367 2.76 22.27 -4.49
CA GLY A 367 2.61 21.70 -3.17
C GLY A 367 1.13 21.63 -2.75
N SER A 368 0.81 20.85 -1.73
CA SER A 368 -0.56 20.59 -1.28
C SER A 368 -1.32 21.85 -0.87
N GLY A 369 -0.62 22.89 -0.40
CA GLY A 369 -1.20 24.21 -0.08
C GLY A 369 -1.69 25.00 -1.31
N LEU A 370 -1.26 24.61 -2.52
CA LEU A 370 -1.74 25.18 -3.78
C LEU A 370 -2.78 24.30 -4.49
N SER A 371 -3.20 23.19 -3.88
CA SER A 371 -4.20 22.28 -4.46
C SER A 371 -5.53 23.01 -4.69
N LEU A 372 -6.17 22.74 -5.84
CA LEU A 372 -7.40 23.41 -6.27
C LEU A 372 -8.52 23.31 -5.23
N PHE A 373 -8.69 22.16 -4.60
CA PHE A 373 -9.76 21.89 -3.63
C PHE A 373 -9.28 21.88 -2.17
N HIS A 374 -7.97 21.81 -1.90
CA HIS A 374 -7.41 21.72 -0.55
C HIS A 374 -6.59 22.94 -0.16
N GLY A 375 -6.23 23.78 -1.12
CA GLY A 375 -5.51 25.04 -0.88
C GLY A 375 -6.43 26.18 -0.48
N ILE A 376 -5.84 27.35 -0.24
CA ILE A 376 -6.56 28.57 0.17
C ILE A 376 -7.07 29.29 -1.10
N TYR A 377 -8.30 29.00 -1.49
CA TYR A 377 -8.93 29.65 -2.64
C TYR A 377 -9.04 31.17 -2.43
N PRO A 378 -8.75 32.03 -3.44
CA PRO A 378 -8.47 31.72 -4.84
C PRO A 378 -6.98 31.47 -5.16
N TYR A 379 -6.08 31.50 -4.19
CA TYR A 379 -4.63 31.38 -4.37
C TYR A 379 -4.19 29.92 -4.53
N VAL A 380 -4.75 29.26 -5.55
CA VAL A 380 -4.56 27.84 -5.85
C VAL A 380 -4.16 27.63 -7.30
N THR A 381 -3.58 26.48 -7.62
CA THR A 381 -3.32 26.05 -8.99
C THR A 381 -4.55 25.39 -9.64
N SER A 382 -4.47 25.05 -10.91
CA SER A 382 -5.58 24.51 -11.70
C SER A 382 -5.84 23.02 -11.51
N ARG A 383 -5.21 22.35 -10.52
CA ARG A 383 -5.32 20.91 -10.27
C ARG A 383 -5.13 20.57 -8.81
N ASP A 384 -5.51 19.35 -8.43
CA ASP A 384 -5.11 18.80 -7.16
C ASP A 384 -3.65 18.36 -7.18
N THR A 385 -2.90 18.79 -6.18
CA THR A 385 -1.45 18.57 -6.05
C THR A 385 -1.10 17.61 -4.92
N ASN A 386 -2.08 16.83 -4.47
CA ASN A 386 -1.93 15.73 -3.53
C ASN A 386 -1.59 14.41 -4.24
N VAL A 387 -1.36 13.33 -3.48
CA VAL A 387 -1.07 12.00 -4.03
C VAL A 387 -2.18 11.50 -4.96
N ALA A 388 -3.44 11.68 -4.55
CA ALA A 388 -4.58 11.24 -5.36
C ALA A 388 -4.63 11.97 -6.71
N GLY A 389 -4.36 13.30 -6.72
CA GLY A 389 -4.26 14.09 -7.94
C GLY A 389 -3.13 13.64 -8.86
N CYS A 390 -1.97 13.27 -8.30
CA CYS A 390 -0.86 12.70 -9.08
C CYS A 390 -1.24 11.35 -9.71
N LEU A 391 -1.86 10.46 -8.95
CA LEU A 391 -2.28 9.15 -9.44
C LEU A 391 -3.43 9.26 -10.46
N TRP A 392 -4.37 10.19 -10.26
CA TRP A 392 -5.47 10.45 -11.21
C TRP A 392 -4.98 10.87 -12.57
N THR A 393 -3.91 11.66 -12.62
CA THR A 393 -3.30 12.12 -13.87
C THR A 393 -2.42 11.08 -14.56
N CYS A 394 -2.21 9.94 -13.93
CA CYS A 394 -1.42 8.83 -14.42
C CYS A 394 -2.06 7.49 -14.04
N PRO A 395 -3.23 7.13 -14.62
CA PRO A 395 -4.05 6.00 -14.18
C PRO A 395 -3.38 4.66 -14.48
N TYR A 396 -3.57 3.71 -13.55
CA TYR A 396 -3.29 2.29 -13.75
C TYR A 396 -4.56 1.55 -14.19
N LYS A 397 -4.42 0.57 -15.06
CA LYS A 397 -5.57 -0.18 -15.62
C LYS A 397 -6.15 -1.24 -14.70
N THR A 398 -5.42 -1.69 -13.70
CA THR A 398 -5.83 -2.84 -12.88
C THR A 398 -6.51 -2.42 -11.60
N GLY A 399 -7.56 -3.14 -11.21
CA GLY A 399 -8.21 -3.06 -9.91
C GLY A 399 -7.34 -3.58 -8.74
N HIS A 400 -6.04 -3.74 -8.95
CA HIS A 400 -5.10 -4.05 -7.89
C HIS A 400 -4.83 -2.80 -7.05
N GLN A 401 -4.90 -2.94 -5.74
CA GLN A 401 -4.43 -1.93 -4.81
C GLN A 401 -2.91 -1.79 -5.00
N LEU A 402 -2.49 -0.71 -5.64
CA LEU A 402 -1.07 -0.39 -5.74
C LEU A 402 -0.59 0.02 -4.34
N PRO A 403 0.45 -0.59 -3.81
CA PRO A 403 1.12 -0.05 -2.65
C PRO A 403 1.83 1.23 -3.06
N VAL A 404 1.28 2.35 -2.63
CA VAL A 404 1.84 3.68 -2.88
C VAL A 404 2.59 4.13 -1.65
N LYS A 405 3.87 4.45 -1.82
CA LYS A 405 4.68 5.09 -0.79
C LYS A 405 4.67 6.60 -1.01
N LEU A 406 4.10 7.31 -0.07
CA LEU A 406 4.15 8.76 -0.05
C LEU A 406 5.51 9.26 0.38
N MET A 407 6.13 10.12 -0.43
CA MET A 407 7.29 10.90 -0.06
C MET A 407 6.92 12.38 -0.02
N LEU A 408 7.14 13.02 1.11
CA LEU A 408 7.02 14.46 1.27
C LEU A 408 8.40 15.09 1.10
N ALA A 409 8.52 16.09 0.24
CA ALA A 409 9.71 16.89 0.21
C ALA A 409 9.83 17.64 1.57
N PRO A 410 11.01 17.66 2.20
CA PRO A 410 11.21 18.34 3.46
C PRO A 410 10.90 19.83 3.30
N SER A 411 10.39 20.44 4.37
CA SER A 411 10.31 21.91 4.46
C SER A 411 11.73 22.47 4.48
N ALA A 412 12.00 23.44 3.63
CA ALA A 412 13.24 24.19 3.63
C ALA A 412 13.41 25.00 4.92
#